data_aade62a4ecd3074b80f153a248a7c34d
#
_entry.id   aade62a4ecd3074b80f153a248a7c34d
#
_cell.length_a   1.000
_cell.length_b   1.000
_cell.length_c   1.000
_cell.angle_alpha   90.00
_cell.angle_beta   90.00
_cell.angle_gamma   90.00
#
_symmetry.space_group_name_H-M   'P 1'
#
loop_
_entity.id
_entity.type
_entity.pdbx_description
1 polymer ?
#
loop_
_entity_poly.entity_id
_entity_poly.type
_entity_poly.pdbx_seq_one_letter_code
_entity_poly.pdbx_strand_id
1 'polypeptide(L)'
;MAIDTEAIKVHVRGILEALGDDPDREGLKETPDRVARMYEEVFEGMNYTNHEIAQMFNKTFTDRMEFGSASRDMVIVRDIDIFSYCEHHLALMYDMKVTVAYIPKEKVIGLSKIARIADMVAKRLQLQERIGTDIADIMQEILESEDVAVVIEGTHCLLYTSDA
;
A
#
# COMPACT_ATOMS: atom_id res chain seq x y z
N MET A 1 7.60 -12.93 5.96
CA MET A 1 8.20 -13.97 5.07
C MET A 1 8.85 -13.22 3.92
N ALA A 2 10.13 -13.43 3.63
CA ALA A 2 10.80 -12.68 2.56
C ALA A 2 10.29 -13.14 1.18
N ILE A 3 10.18 -12.19 0.25
CA ILE A 3 9.83 -12.48 -1.15
C ILE A 3 10.97 -13.30 -1.77
N ASP A 4 10.63 -14.45 -2.38
CA ASP A 4 11.59 -15.33 -3.03
C ASP A 4 11.85 -14.89 -4.49
N THR A 5 12.83 -14.02 -4.66
CA THR A 5 13.19 -13.47 -5.97
C THR A 5 13.73 -14.53 -6.94
N GLU A 6 14.40 -15.56 -6.45
CA GLU A 6 14.92 -16.63 -7.31
C GLU A 6 13.79 -17.50 -7.88
N ALA A 7 12.79 -17.83 -7.04
CA ALA A 7 11.60 -18.53 -7.54
C ALA A 7 10.83 -17.67 -8.55
N ILE A 8 10.68 -16.36 -8.32
CA ILE A 8 10.02 -15.45 -9.25
C ILE A 8 10.70 -15.45 -10.62
N LYS A 9 12.03 -15.41 -10.69
CA LYS A 9 12.78 -15.47 -11.95
C LYS A 9 12.43 -16.71 -12.75
N VAL A 10 12.41 -17.87 -12.11
CA VAL A 10 12.06 -19.15 -12.76
C VAL A 10 10.65 -19.10 -13.32
N HIS A 11 9.68 -18.60 -12.54
CA HIS A 11 8.29 -18.54 -12.98
C HIS A 11 8.06 -17.52 -14.08
N VAL A 12 8.72 -16.36 -14.03
CA VAL A 12 8.65 -15.35 -15.10
C VAL A 12 9.21 -15.91 -16.41
N ARG A 13 10.33 -16.64 -16.38
CA ARG A 13 10.85 -17.34 -17.54
C ARG A 13 9.81 -18.31 -18.11
N GLY A 14 9.21 -19.13 -17.27
CA GLY A 14 8.15 -20.06 -17.68
C GLY A 14 6.92 -19.37 -18.27
N ILE A 15 6.56 -18.19 -17.78
CA ILE A 15 5.47 -17.38 -18.36
C ILE A 15 5.84 -16.94 -19.78
N LEU A 16 7.07 -16.46 -20.02
CA LEU A 16 7.52 -16.04 -21.35
C LEU A 16 7.48 -17.23 -22.36
N GLU A 17 7.94 -18.39 -21.93
CA GLU A 17 7.88 -19.63 -22.72
C GLU A 17 6.43 -20.03 -23.03
N ALA A 18 5.53 -19.95 -22.04
CA ALA A 18 4.11 -20.27 -22.19
C ALA A 18 3.38 -19.30 -23.13
N LEU A 19 3.84 -18.05 -23.22
CA LEU A 19 3.34 -17.06 -24.19
C LEU A 19 3.84 -17.33 -25.62
N GLY A 20 4.77 -18.28 -25.81
CA GLY A 20 5.33 -18.66 -27.12
C GLY A 20 6.48 -17.76 -27.57
N ASP A 21 7.10 -16.99 -26.68
CA ASP A 21 8.27 -16.16 -26.98
C ASP A 21 9.56 -16.85 -26.51
N ASP A 22 10.69 -16.50 -27.10
CA ASP A 22 12.01 -16.99 -26.72
C ASP A 22 12.58 -16.15 -25.56
N PRO A 23 12.67 -16.69 -24.34
CA PRO A 23 13.16 -15.94 -23.18
C PRO A 23 14.66 -15.63 -23.29
N ASP A 24 15.40 -16.28 -24.18
CA ASP A 24 16.85 -16.08 -24.37
C ASP A 24 17.17 -15.02 -25.43
N ARG A 25 16.16 -14.53 -26.17
CA ARG A 25 16.39 -13.42 -27.11
C ARG A 25 16.84 -12.15 -26.39
N GLU A 26 17.62 -11.30 -27.04
CA GLU A 26 18.28 -10.14 -26.45
C GLU A 26 17.34 -9.24 -25.65
N GLY A 27 16.12 -9.00 -26.11
CA GLY A 27 15.15 -8.14 -25.43
C GLY A 27 14.51 -8.74 -24.18
N LEU A 28 14.53 -10.07 -23.99
CA LEU A 28 13.89 -10.77 -22.86
C LEU A 28 14.87 -11.42 -21.89
N LYS A 29 16.12 -11.58 -22.25
CA LYS A 29 17.14 -12.27 -21.46
C LYS A 29 17.24 -11.78 -20.02
N GLU A 30 17.08 -10.47 -19.78
CA GLU A 30 17.12 -9.88 -18.44
C GLU A 30 15.74 -9.67 -17.80
N THR A 31 14.65 -9.99 -18.51
CA THR A 31 13.29 -9.74 -18.03
C THR A 31 12.98 -10.48 -16.73
N PRO A 32 13.36 -11.77 -16.54
CA PRO A 32 13.13 -12.45 -15.26
C PRO A 32 13.76 -11.72 -14.07
N ASP A 33 15.00 -11.26 -14.22
CA ASP A 33 15.70 -10.51 -13.16
C ASP A 33 15.07 -9.14 -12.89
N ARG A 34 14.63 -8.44 -13.94
CA ARG A 34 13.98 -7.12 -13.82
C ARG A 34 12.64 -7.25 -13.12
N VAL A 35 11.83 -8.24 -13.49
CA VAL A 35 10.52 -8.49 -12.86
C VAL A 35 10.67 -8.92 -11.42
N ALA A 36 11.64 -9.78 -11.10
CA ALA A 36 11.88 -10.22 -9.73
C ALA A 36 12.24 -9.02 -8.82
N ARG A 37 13.14 -8.14 -9.25
CA ARG A 37 13.50 -6.92 -8.51
C ARG A 37 12.32 -5.96 -8.38
N MET A 38 11.54 -5.78 -9.45
CA MET A 38 10.32 -4.97 -9.40
C MET A 38 9.34 -5.52 -8.36
N TYR A 39 9.11 -6.84 -8.35
CA TYR A 39 8.18 -7.46 -7.39
C TYR A 39 8.68 -7.40 -5.94
N GLU A 40 9.99 -7.48 -5.72
CA GLU A 40 10.57 -7.26 -4.40
C GLU A 40 10.26 -5.84 -3.86
N GLU A 41 10.31 -4.84 -4.74
CA GLU A 41 10.02 -3.45 -4.39
C GLU A 41 8.51 -3.19 -4.24
N VAL A 42 7.71 -3.55 -5.27
CA VAL A 42 6.28 -3.19 -5.29
C VAL A 42 5.43 -4.06 -4.36
N PHE A 43 5.95 -5.17 -3.87
CA PHE A 43 5.29 -6.04 -2.90
C PHE A 43 6.00 -6.07 -1.54
N GLU A 44 6.86 -5.10 -1.25
CA GLU A 44 7.57 -4.99 0.03
C GLU A 44 6.63 -5.11 1.24
N GLY A 45 5.45 -4.52 1.15
CA GLY A 45 4.43 -4.53 2.20
C GLY A 45 3.89 -5.92 2.55
N MET A 46 4.06 -6.93 1.68
CA MET A 46 3.68 -8.32 1.97
C MET A 46 4.56 -8.98 3.04
N ASN A 47 5.73 -8.42 3.32
CA ASN A 47 6.62 -8.92 4.35
C ASN A 47 6.15 -8.57 5.77
N TYR A 48 5.18 -7.68 5.92
CA TYR A 48 4.76 -7.11 7.20
C TYR A 48 3.26 -7.26 7.42
N THR A 49 2.87 -7.48 8.66
CA THR A 49 1.48 -7.38 9.13
C THR A 49 1.10 -5.93 9.40
N ASN A 50 -0.21 -5.63 9.55
CA ASN A 50 -0.67 -4.30 9.93
C ASN A 50 -0.06 -3.85 11.27
N HIS A 51 0.02 -4.76 12.24
CA HIS A 51 0.65 -4.50 13.52
C HIS A 51 2.14 -4.12 13.40
N GLU A 52 2.91 -4.85 12.59
CA GLU A 52 4.33 -4.54 12.37
C GLU A 52 4.51 -3.17 11.67
N ILE A 53 3.63 -2.83 10.73
CA ILE A 53 3.61 -1.51 10.09
C ILE A 53 3.27 -0.42 11.12
N ALA A 54 2.28 -0.66 11.99
CA ALA A 54 1.95 0.25 13.08
C ALA A 54 3.15 0.51 13.99
N GLN A 55 3.86 -0.55 14.41
CA GLN A 55 5.07 -0.41 15.24
C GLN A 55 6.20 0.33 14.51
N MET A 56 6.39 0.08 13.22
CA MET A 56 7.43 0.72 12.39
C MET A 56 7.20 2.23 12.27
N PHE A 57 5.97 2.68 12.19
CA PHE A 57 5.61 4.08 11.97
C PHE A 57 4.99 4.77 13.20
N ASN A 58 4.97 4.12 14.35
CA ASN A 58 4.44 4.66 15.62
C ASN A 58 5.30 5.80 16.17
N LYS A 59 5.38 6.90 15.42
CA LYS A 59 5.99 8.14 15.89
C LYS A 59 4.92 9.19 16.08
N THR A 60 4.40 9.23 17.30
CA THR A 60 3.39 10.18 17.74
C THR A 60 4.00 11.28 18.57
N PHE A 61 3.30 12.40 18.62
CA PHE A 61 3.60 13.53 19.49
C PHE A 61 2.43 13.68 20.45
N THR A 62 2.75 13.76 21.75
CA THR A 62 1.77 14.20 22.73
C THR A 62 1.80 15.72 22.67
N ASP A 63 0.94 16.31 21.85
CA ASP A 63 0.86 17.74 21.80
C ASP A 63 0.02 18.21 23.01
N ARG A 64 0.68 18.93 23.92
CA ARG A 64 0.01 19.76 24.91
C ARG A 64 -0.49 21.08 24.29
N MET A 65 -0.71 21.12 22.97
CA MET A 65 -1.61 22.13 22.48
C MET A 65 -2.90 21.93 23.26
N GLU A 66 -3.27 22.91 24.00
CA GLU A 66 -4.59 23.08 24.57
C GLU A 66 -5.58 23.07 23.37
N PHE A 67 -5.81 21.90 22.77
CA PHE A 67 -7.06 21.65 22.12
C PHE A 67 -8.06 21.85 23.24
N GLY A 68 -8.55 23.10 23.37
CA GLY A 68 -9.44 23.45 24.44
C GLY A 68 -10.49 22.37 24.56
N SER A 69 -10.86 21.98 25.76
CA SER A 69 -11.67 20.82 26.13
C SER A 69 -13.01 20.68 25.38
N ALA A 70 -13.22 21.43 24.32
CA ALA A 70 -14.38 21.46 23.44
C ALA A 70 -14.07 21.38 21.94
N SER A 71 -12.81 21.51 21.48
CA SER A 71 -12.50 21.47 20.03
C SER A 71 -12.17 20.02 19.64
N ARG A 72 -13.07 19.41 18.86
CA ARG A 72 -12.83 18.14 18.16
C ARG A 72 -12.35 18.44 16.73
N ASP A 73 -11.26 19.18 16.60
CA ASP A 73 -10.72 19.52 15.30
C ASP A 73 -10.20 18.27 14.58
N MET A 74 -10.70 18.06 13.40
CA MET A 74 -10.30 16.93 12.56
C MET A 74 -9.01 17.25 11.82
N VAL A 75 -8.05 16.35 11.87
CA VAL A 75 -6.87 16.39 11.00
C VAL A 75 -7.19 15.65 9.71
N ILE A 76 -6.95 16.30 8.57
CA ILE A 76 -7.17 15.71 7.24
C ILE A 76 -5.89 15.81 6.43
N VAL A 77 -5.40 14.66 5.95
CA VAL A 77 -4.29 14.56 5.02
C VAL A 77 -4.85 14.02 3.71
N ARG A 78 -4.75 14.82 2.66
CA ARG A 78 -5.35 14.52 1.35
C ARG A 78 -4.30 14.27 0.30
N ASP A 79 -4.76 13.66 -0.79
CA ASP A 79 -4.02 13.52 -2.03
C ASP A 79 -2.68 12.78 -1.86
N ILE A 80 -2.66 11.77 -0.98
CA ILE A 80 -1.52 10.88 -0.85
C ILE A 80 -1.49 9.98 -2.08
N ASP A 81 -0.47 10.14 -2.91
CA ASP A 81 -0.26 9.31 -4.09
C ASP A 81 0.19 7.91 -3.71
N ILE A 82 -0.54 6.91 -4.21
CA ILE A 82 -0.16 5.50 -4.13
C ILE A 82 -0.44 4.80 -5.47
N PHE A 83 0.12 3.62 -5.63
CA PHE A 83 -0.32 2.63 -6.60
C PHE A 83 -0.33 1.26 -5.93
N SER A 84 -1.07 0.30 -6.49
CA SER A 84 -1.14 -1.05 -5.95
C SER A 84 -1.36 -2.06 -7.07
N TYR A 85 -1.40 -3.33 -6.72
CA TYR A 85 -1.69 -4.41 -7.65
C TYR A 85 -2.91 -5.19 -7.17
N CYS A 86 -3.90 -5.32 -8.05
CA CYS A 86 -5.10 -6.09 -7.78
C CYS A 86 -4.75 -7.58 -7.60
N GLU A 87 -5.20 -8.19 -6.51
CA GLU A 87 -4.91 -9.59 -6.21
C GLU A 87 -5.51 -10.58 -7.22
N HIS A 88 -6.58 -10.18 -7.92
CA HIS A 88 -7.28 -11.07 -8.85
C HIS A 88 -6.49 -11.36 -10.14
N HIS A 89 -5.75 -10.39 -10.65
CA HIS A 89 -5.09 -10.49 -11.95
C HIS A 89 -3.63 -10.04 -11.93
N LEU A 90 -3.07 -9.68 -10.79
CA LEU A 90 -1.76 -9.02 -10.67
C LEU A 90 -1.66 -7.74 -11.52
N ALA A 91 -2.81 -7.10 -11.76
CA ALA A 91 -2.89 -5.91 -12.61
C ALA A 91 -2.78 -4.62 -11.79
N LEU A 92 -2.17 -3.61 -12.40
CA LEU A 92 -1.90 -2.33 -11.77
C LEU A 92 -3.20 -1.55 -11.49
N MET A 93 -3.30 -1.02 -10.28
CA MET A 93 -4.20 0.05 -9.89
C MET A 93 -3.36 1.32 -9.74
N TYR A 94 -3.71 2.38 -10.44
CA TYR A 94 -2.90 3.60 -10.58
C TYR A 94 -3.74 4.88 -10.44
N ASP A 95 -3.06 6.03 -10.43
CA ASP A 95 -3.69 7.32 -10.15
C ASP A 95 -4.52 7.29 -8.85
N MET A 96 -4.04 6.52 -7.89
CA MET A 96 -4.75 6.34 -6.63
C MET A 96 -4.41 7.48 -5.67
N LYS A 97 -5.45 8.05 -5.08
CA LYS A 97 -5.36 9.11 -4.07
C LYS A 97 -5.98 8.62 -2.77
N VAL A 98 -5.21 8.69 -1.70
CA VAL A 98 -5.69 8.37 -0.35
C VAL A 98 -5.87 9.65 0.43
N THR A 99 -7.03 9.78 1.05
CA THR A 99 -7.32 10.80 2.05
C THR A 99 -7.53 10.11 3.40
N VAL A 100 -6.78 10.53 4.39
CA VAL A 100 -6.90 10.04 5.77
C VAL A 100 -7.37 11.19 6.66
N ALA A 101 -8.44 10.97 7.41
CA ALA A 101 -8.95 11.91 8.38
C ALA A 101 -9.01 11.25 9.76
N TYR A 102 -8.69 11.98 10.82
CA TYR A 102 -8.83 11.49 12.18
C TYR A 102 -9.08 12.63 13.16
N ILE A 103 -9.68 12.31 14.30
CA ILE A 103 -9.86 13.24 15.42
C ILE A 103 -8.83 12.87 16.49
N PRO A 104 -7.84 13.75 16.77
CA PRO A 104 -6.86 13.50 17.82
C PRO A 104 -7.53 13.43 19.18
N LYS A 105 -7.16 12.45 20.01
CA LYS A 105 -7.52 12.42 21.45
C LYS A 105 -6.35 12.94 22.28
N GLU A 106 -5.30 12.14 22.37
CA GLU A 106 -4.08 12.48 23.12
C GLU A 106 -2.82 12.46 22.25
N LYS A 107 -2.92 11.82 21.08
CA LYS A 107 -1.79 11.58 20.19
C LYS A 107 -2.05 12.17 18.81
N VAL A 108 -1.03 12.80 18.27
CA VAL A 108 -0.97 13.27 16.89
C VAL A 108 0.15 12.52 16.17
N ILE A 109 -0.12 11.97 15.01
CA ILE A 109 0.88 11.28 14.20
C ILE A 109 1.56 12.24 13.21
N GLY A 110 2.85 12.07 12.99
CA GLY A 110 3.56 12.85 11.97
C GLY A 110 2.99 12.61 10.56
N LEU A 111 2.68 13.68 9.82
CA LEU A 111 2.03 13.62 8.49
C LEU A 111 2.76 12.70 7.52
N SER A 112 4.12 12.73 7.51
CA SER A 112 4.93 11.85 6.68
C SER A 112 4.80 10.36 7.03
N LYS A 113 4.33 10.03 8.22
CA LYS A 113 4.10 8.64 8.62
C LYS A 113 2.81 8.11 8.02
N ILE A 114 1.79 8.94 7.92
CA ILE A 114 0.52 8.59 7.26
C ILE A 114 0.78 8.21 5.79
N ALA A 115 1.56 9.02 5.08
CA ALA A 115 1.92 8.71 3.70
C ALA A 115 2.71 7.39 3.56
N ARG A 116 3.63 7.11 4.49
CA ARG A 116 4.39 5.86 4.49
C ARG A 116 3.54 4.64 4.85
N ILE A 117 2.57 4.78 5.73
CA ILE A 117 1.60 3.73 6.04
C ILE A 117 0.78 3.41 4.78
N ALA A 118 0.26 4.43 4.10
CA ALA A 118 -0.50 4.25 2.87
C ALA A 118 0.33 3.57 1.77
N ASP A 119 1.58 3.98 1.56
CA ASP A 119 2.52 3.35 0.61
C ASP A 119 2.80 1.88 0.97
N MET A 120 3.09 1.59 2.23
CA MET A 120 3.42 0.23 2.67
C MET A 120 2.23 -0.72 2.57
N VAL A 121 1.01 -0.24 2.87
CA VAL A 121 -0.24 -1.01 2.70
C VAL A 121 -0.54 -1.24 1.21
N ALA A 122 -0.30 -0.26 0.36
CA ALA A 122 -0.50 -0.36 -1.08
C ALA A 122 0.49 -1.33 -1.74
N LYS A 123 1.69 -1.50 -1.19
CA LYS A 123 2.73 -2.44 -1.66
C LYS A 123 2.43 -3.91 -1.29
N ARG A 124 1.18 -4.32 -1.52
CA ARG A 124 0.67 -5.67 -1.34
C ARG A 124 -0.16 -6.09 -2.56
N LEU A 125 -0.51 -7.36 -2.64
CA LEU A 125 -1.63 -7.80 -3.47
C LEU A 125 -2.93 -7.39 -2.78
N GLN A 126 -3.67 -6.44 -3.37
CA GLN A 126 -4.74 -5.74 -2.68
C GLN A 126 -6.06 -5.71 -3.45
N LEU A 127 -7.09 -5.37 -2.68
CA LEU A 127 -8.35 -4.81 -3.15
C LEU A 127 -8.41 -3.35 -2.68
N GLN A 128 -9.02 -2.47 -3.45
CA GLN A 128 -9.12 -1.05 -3.09
C GLN A 128 -9.78 -0.87 -1.72
N GLU A 129 -10.81 -1.65 -1.43
CA GLU A 129 -11.56 -1.64 -0.16
C GLU A 129 -10.66 -2.06 1.01
N ARG A 130 -9.82 -3.08 0.80
CA ARG A 130 -8.90 -3.56 1.83
C ARG A 130 -7.79 -2.57 2.14
N ILE A 131 -7.30 -1.83 1.14
CA ILE A 131 -6.31 -0.76 1.37
C ILE A 131 -6.86 0.24 2.38
N GLY A 132 -8.13 0.66 2.20
CA GLY A 132 -8.78 1.59 3.13
C GLY A 132 -8.91 1.04 4.54
N THR A 133 -9.34 -0.20 4.67
CA THR A 133 -9.50 -0.88 5.96
C THR A 133 -8.15 -1.05 6.65
N ASP A 134 -7.13 -1.55 5.94
CA ASP A 134 -5.79 -1.76 6.50
C ASP A 134 -5.17 -0.45 7.01
N ILE A 135 -5.31 0.65 6.24
CA ILE A 135 -4.82 1.97 6.68
C ILE A 135 -5.57 2.43 7.94
N ALA A 136 -6.91 2.26 7.97
CA ALA A 136 -7.71 2.66 9.12
C ALA A 136 -7.32 1.87 10.38
N ASP A 137 -7.17 0.54 10.28
CA ASP A 137 -6.77 -0.33 11.38
C ASP A 137 -5.41 0.07 11.96
N ILE A 138 -4.42 0.32 11.09
CA ILE A 138 -3.08 0.76 11.50
C ILE A 138 -3.14 2.12 12.20
N MET A 139 -3.91 3.06 11.64
CA MET A 139 -4.06 4.40 12.25
C MET A 139 -4.77 4.32 13.59
N GLN A 140 -5.81 3.49 13.73
CA GLN A 140 -6.54 3.27 14.98
C GLN A 140 -5.62 2.68 16.06
N GLU A 141 -4.78 1.71 15.70
CA GLU A 141 -3.79 1.14 16.62
C GLU A 141 -2.79 2.18 17.11
N ILE A 142 -2.22 3.00 16.19
CA ILE A 142 -1.22 4.02 16.55
C ILE A 142 -1.82 5.12 17.43
N LEU A 143 -3.03 5.59 17.08
CA LEU A 143 -3.70 6.71 17.75
C LEU A 143 -4.47 6.28 19.01
N GLU A 144 -4.66 4.98 19.22
CA GLU A 144 -5.52 4.43 20.27
C GLU A 144 -6.93 5.04 20.22
N SER A 145 -7.45 5.20 18.99
CA SER A 145 -8.73 5.88 18.73
C SER A 145 -9.43 5.26 17.53
N GLU A 146 -10.75 5.08 17.64
CA GLU A 146 -11.62 4.63 16.55
C GLU A 146 -12.02 5.76 15.58
N ASP A 147 -11.70 7.01 15.91
CA ASP A 147 -12.13 8.20 15.15
C ASP A 147 -11.20 8.41 13.93
N VAL A 148 -11.18 7.44 13.02
CA VAL A 148 -10.38 7.44 11.79
C VAL A 148 -11.29 7.17 10.60
N ALA A 149 -11.10 7.91 9.51
CA ALA A 149 -11.76 7.68 8.23
C ALA A 149 -10.74 7.70 7.09
N VAL A 150 -10.90 6.79 6.13
CA VAL A 150 -10.05 6.70 4.95
C VAL A 150 -10.93 6.70 3.71
N VAL A 151 -10.57 7.53 2.73
CA VAL A 151 -11.21 7.60 1.42
C VAL A 151 -10.15 7.33 0.36
N ILE A 152 -10.48 6.48 -0.61
CA ILE A 152 -9.57 6.12 -1.70
C ILE A 152 -10.29 6.30 -3.03
N GLU A 153 -9.63 7.00 -3.92
CA GLU A 153 -10.00 7.13 -5.33
C GLU A 153 -8.88 6.51 -6.17
N GLY A 154 -9.22 5.88 -7.29
CA GLY A 154 -8.18 5.26 -8.13
C GLY A 154 -8.73 4.71 -9.44
N THR A 155 -7.82 4.45 -10.37
CA THR A 155 -8.11 3.84 -11.66
C THR A 155 -7.63 2.38 -11.66
N HIS A 156 -8.55 1.49 -12.01
CA HIS A 156 -8.28 0.06 -12.10
C HIS A 156 -8.23 -0.36 -13.57
N CYS A 157 -7.06 -0.79 -14.04
CA CYS A 157 -6.85 -1.04 -15.48
C CYS A 157 -7.78 -2.12 -16.06
N LEU A 158 -8.25 -3.08 -15.28
CA LEU A 158 -9.14 -4.15 -15.73
C LEU A 158 -10.63 -3.87 -15.52
N LEU A 159 -11.01 -2.84 -14.78
CA LEU A 159 -12.41 -2.51 -14.53
C LEU A 159 -13.20 -2.24 -15.83
N TYR A 160 -12.51 -1.74 -16.83
CA TYR A 160 -13.07 -1.36 -18.13
C TYR A 160 -12.74 -2.32 -19.28
N THR A 161 -11.92 -3.35 -19.04
CA THR A 161 -11.36 -4.20 -20.10
C THR A 161 -11.58 -5.69 -19.91
N SER A 162 -12.11 -6.10 -18.76
CA SER A 162 -12.43 -7.51 -18.49
C SER A 162 -13.88 -7.66 -18.07
N ASP A 163 -14.48 -8.81 -18.42
CA ASP A 163 -15.79 -9.26 -17.93
C ASP A 163 -15.67 -9.78 -16.48
N ALA A 164 -14.94 -9.05 -15.63
CA ALA A 164 -14.68 -9.44 -14.25
C ALA A 164 -15.90 -9.29 -13.35
#